data_f038ce4f73d0fe0cdbc13a3951572987
#
_entry.id   f038ce4f73d0fe0cdbc13a3951572987
#
_cell.length_a   1.000
_cell.length_b   1.000
_cell.length_c   1.000
_cell.angle_alpha   90.00
_cell.angle_beta   90.00
_cell.angle_gamma   90.00
#
_symmetry.space_group_name_H-M   'P 1'
#
loop_
_entity.id
_entity.type
_entity.pdbx_description
1 polymer ?
#
loop_
_entity_poly.entity_id
_entity_poly.type
_entity_poly.pdbx_seq_one_letter_code
_entity_poly.pdbx_strand_id
1 'polypeptide(L)'
;MKVLKFGGTSVGSVESIRQIQQIIAGQTDDCIVVVSALGGVTDQLLRAARLALESSEEYMEEYQAIRHRHIEMINKLIDNPTTKQILLLEVESILDELRSILFGVHLVKDLSPKSEAVIVS
;
A
#
# COMPACT_ATOMS: atom_id res chain seq x y z
N MET A 1 -20.29 -16.32 13.81
CA MET A 1 -19.43 -15.45 12.99
C MET A 1 -18.04 -15.41 13.58
N LYS A 2 -17.03 -15.52 12.74
CA LYS A 2 -15.61 -15.49 13.14
C LYS A 2 -14.98 -14.18 12.70
N VAL A 3 -13.96 -13.75 13.44
CA VAL A 3 -13.11 -12.63 13.04
C VAL A 3 -11.71 -13.16 12.74
N LEU A 4 -11.25 -12.97 11.52
CA LEU A 4 -9.93 -13.39 11.08
C LEU A 4 -9.05 -12.15 10.88
N LYS A 5 -7.90 -12.14 11.55
CA LYS A 5 -6.98 -11.01 11.48
C LYS A 5 -5.64 -11.47 10.91
N PHE A 6 -5.17 -10.76 9.88
CA PHE A 6 -3.89 -11.04 9.22
C PHE A 6 -2.99 -9.83 9.30
N GLY A 7 -1.83 -9.98 9.91
CA GLY A 7 -0.84 -8.92 10.06
C GLY A 7 -0.01 -8.68 8.80
N GLY A 8 0.90 -7.71 8.86
CA GLY A 8 1.70 -7.29 7.71
C GLY A 8 2.57 -8.38 7.09
N THR A 9 3.09 -9.29 7.91
CA THR A 9 3.87 -10.43 7.41
C THR A 9 3.01 -11.37 6.58
N SER A 10 1.77 -11.61 7.03
CA SER A 10 0.82 -12.48 6.34
C SER A 10 0.33 -11.91 5.02
N VAL A 11 0.34 -10.59 4.86
CA VAL A 11 -0.04 -9.92 3.60
C VAL A 11 1.17 -9.32 2.87
N GLY A 12 2.36 -9.82 3.16
CA GLY A 12 3.61 -9.27 2.62
C GLY A 12 4.00 -9.79 1.24
N SER A 13 3.42 -10.88 0.77
CA SER A 13 3.77 -11.48 -0.52
C SER A 13 2.55 -12.06 -1.21
N VAL A 14 2.69 -12.34 -2.51
CA VAL A 14 1.64 -13.01 -3.31
C VAL A 14 1.30 -14.37 -2.71
N GLU A 15 2.32 -15.14 -2.34
CA GLU A 15 2.14 -16.49 -1.78
C GLU A 15 1.39 -16.45 -0.46
N SER A 16 1.76 -15.53 0.42
CA SER A 16 1.08 -15.35 1.71
C SER A 16 -0.39 -14.97 1.53
N ILE A 17 -0.68 -14.08 0.60
CA ILE A 17 -2.06 -13.67 0.30
C ILE A 17 -2.86 -14.82 -0.28
N ARG A 18 -2.27 -15.64 -1.13
CA ARG A 18 -2.93 -16.85 -1.64
C ARG A 18 -3.27 -17.84 -0.53
N GLN A 19 -2.39 -17.99 0.46
CA GLN A 19 -2.69 -18.80 1.64
C GLN A 19 -3.87 -18.24 2.42
N ILE A 20 -3.94 -16.93 2.58
CA ILE A 20 -5.09 -16.26 3.22
C ILE A 20 -6.38 -16.57 2.46
N GLN A 21 -6.35 -16.47 1.14
CA GLN A 21 -7.50 -16.80 0.29
C GLN A 21 -8.00 -18.23 0.54
N GLN A 22 -7.08 -19.18 0.65
CA GLN A 22 -7.42 -20.58 0.95
C GLN A 22 -8.03 -20.73 2.34
N ILE A 23 -7.48 -20.03 3.34
CA ILE A 23 -8.00 -20.06 4.70
C ILE A 23 -9.44 -19.51 4.73
N ILE A 24 -9.68 -18.39 4.05
CA ILE A 24 -11.01 -17.77 3.99
C ILE A 24 -11.99 -18.69 3.24
N ALA A 25 -11.58 -19.25 2.12
CA ALA A 25 -12.42 -20.16 1.33
C ALA A 25 -12.80 -21.42 2.09
N GLY A 26 -11.96 -21.86 3.03
CA GLY A 26 -12.23 -23.03 3.87
C GLY A 26 -13.18 -22.78 5.04
N GLN A 27 -13.60 -21.54 5.27
CA GLN A 27 -14.51 -21.25 6.38
C GLN A 27 -15.94 -21.61 5.99
N THR A 28 -16.63 -22.25 6.92
CA THR A 28 -18.05 -22.64 6.75
C THR A 28 -19.01 -21.60 7.31
N ASP A 29 -18.55 -20.79 8.26
CA ASP A 29 -19.32 -19.74 8.87
C ASP A 29 -19.00 -18.39 8.23
N ASP A 30 -19.89 -17.42 8.41
CA ASP A 30 -19.61 -16.04 8.05
C ASP A 30 -18.39 -15.54 8.84
N CYS A 31 -17.52 -14.80 8.19
CA CYS A 31 -16.36 -14.23 8.85
C CYS A 31 -16.15 -12.79 8.44
N ILE A 32 -15.55 -12.03 9.37
CA ILE A 32 -15.02 -10.70 9.13
C ILE A 32 -13.52 -10.83 9.00
N VAL A 33 -12.97 -10.30 7.92
CA VAL A 33 -11.53 -10.35 7.65
C VAL A 33 -10.93 -8.97 7.87
N VAL A 34 -9.95 -8.90 8.75
CA VAL A 34 -9.20 -7.67 9.04
C VAL A 34 -7.76 -7.86 8.57
N VAL A 35 -7.30 -6.99 7.69
CA VAL A 35 -5.93 -7.06 7.17
C VAL A 35 -5.20 -5.75 7.47
N SER A 36 -3.89 -5.85 7.66
CA SER A 36 -3.02 -4.68 7.72
C SER A 36 -2.56 -4.29 6.31
N ALA A 37 -1.82 -3.17 6.21
CA ALA A 37 -1.11 -2.83 4.98
C ALA A 37 -0.09 -3.92 4.65
N LEU A 38 0.37 -3.96 3.39
CA LEU A 38 1.43 -4.87 2.98
C LEU A 38 2.66 -4.69 3.86
N GLY A 39 3.34 -5.79 4.18
CA GLY A 39 4.51 -5.76 5.05
C GLY A 39 5.58 -4.79 4.53
N GLY A 40 6.05 -3.89 5.40
CA GLY A 40 7.08 -2.91 5.07
C GLY A 40 6.59 -1.64 4.38
N VAL A 41 5.30 -1.52 4.04
CA VAL A 41 4.78 -0.33 3.36
C VAL A 41 4.88 0.92 4.24
N THR A 42 4.60 0.79 5.54
CA THR A 42 4.72 1.91 6.47
C THR A 42 6.14 2.47 6.47
N ASP A 43 7.15 1.59 6.50
CA ASP A 43 8.56 2.00 6.45
C ASP A 43 8.90 2.68 5.11
N GLN A 44 8.36 2.18 4.00
CA GLN A 44 8.55 2.80 2.69
C GLN A 44 7.92 4.19 2.63
N LEU A 45 6.72 4.36 3.19
CA LEU A 45 6.04 5.66 3.26
C LEU A 45 6.83 6.66 4.09
N LEU A 46 7.32 6.23 5.25
CA LEU A 46 8.16 7.08 6.11
C LEU A 46 9.45 7.49 5.41
N ARG A 47 10.08 6.58 4.69
CA ARG A 47 11.30 6.88 3.93
C ARG A 47 11.02 7.88 2.81
N ALA A 48 9.95 7.67 2.06
CA ALA A 48 9.55 8.60 0.99
C ALA A 48 9.28 10.00 1.54
N ALA A 49 8.55 10.09 2.65
CA ALA A 49 8.26 11.36 3.31
C ALA A 49 9.54 12.06 3.78
N ARG A 50 10.45 11.32 4.37
CA ARG A 50 11.74 11.86 4.86
C ARG A 50 12.59 12.38 3.72
N LEU A 51 12.69 11.61 2.62
CA LEU A 51 13.43 12.04 1.43
C LEU A 51 12.83 13.31 0.81
N ALA A 52 11.50 13.40 0.77
CA ALA A 52 10.83 14.61 0.28
C ALA A 52 11.13 15.82 1.16
N LEU A 53 11.13 15.65 2.49
CA LEU A 53 11.47 16.71 3.45
C LEU A 53 12.92 17.18 3.31
N GLU A 54 13.82 16.28 2.95
CA GLU A 54 15.23 16.60 2.71
C GLU A 54 15.47 17.23 1.34
N SER A 55 14.42 17.47 0.57
CA SER A 55 14.48 17.97 -0.79
C SER A 55 15.25 17.06 -1.75
N SER A 56 15.37 15.78 -1.41
CA SER A 56 16.00 14.78 -2.26
C SER A 56 15.01 14.29 -3.31
N GLU A 57 15.44 14.25 -4.56
CA GLU A 57 14.61 13.70 -5.63
C GLU A 57 14.48 12.18 -5.55
N GLU A 58 15.23 11.53 -4.67
CA GLU A 58 15.13 10.10 -4.43
C GLU A 58 13.77 9.68 -3.88
N TYR A 59 12.96 10.62 -3.37
CA TYR A 59 11.61 10.30 -2.94
C TYR A 59 10.76 9.71 -4.06
N MET A 60 11.01 10.11 -5.30
CA MET A 60 10.30 9.55 -6.46
C MET A 60 10.67 8.10 -6.71
N GLU A 61 11.91 7.71 -6.43
CA GLU A 61 12.33 6.30 -6.53
C GLU A 61 11.58 5.45 -5.51
N GLU A 62 11.46 5.93 -4.27
CA GLU A 62 10.68 5.24 -3.24
C GLU A 62 9.20 5.18 -3.60
N TYR A 63 8.65 6.26 -4.12
CA TYR A 63 7.27 6.26 -4.61
C TYR A 63 7.06 5.21 -5.69
N GLN A 64 7.95 5.14 -6.66
CA GLN A 64 7.84 4.16 -7.75
C GLN A 64 7.97 2.73 -7.23
N ALA A 65 8.78 2.49 -6.22
CA ALA A 65 8.89 1.17 -5.60
C ALA A 65 7.59 0.77 -4.91
N ILE A 66 6.95 1.69 -4.19
CA ILE A 66 5.64 1.45 -3.56
C ILE A 66 4.59 1.16 -4.63
N ARG A 67 4.54 1.97 -5.67
CA ARG A 67 3.60 1.81 -6.79
C ARG A 67 3.79 0.46 -7.48
N HIS A 68 5.01 0.15 -7.86
CA HIS A 68 5.35 -1.10 -8.56
C HIS A 68 4.93 -2.31 -7.74
N ARG A 69 5.22 -2.30 -6.45
CA ARG A 69 4.86 -3.39 -5.55
C ARG A 69 3.37 -3.68 -5.54
N HIS A 70 2.54 -2.63 -5.43
CA HIS A 70 1.09 -2.79 -5.40
C HIS A 70 0.52 -3.21 -6.76
N ILE A 71 0.97 -2.60 -7.84
CA ILE A 71 0.52 -2.93 -9.20
C ILE A 71 0.88 -4.37 -9.55
N GLU A 72 2.10 -4.79 -9.25
CA GLU A 72 2.54 -6.15 -9.54
C GLU A 72 1.77 -7.18 -8.72
N MET A 73 1.46 -6.87 -7.47
CA MET A 73 0.67 -7.72 -6.60
C MET A 73 -0.73 -7.95 -7.19
N ILE A 74 -1.38 -6.89 -7.66
CA ILE A 74 -2.69 -6.99 -8.31
C ILE A 74 -2.59 -7.84 -9.58
N ASN A 75 -1.59 -7.59 -10.41
CA ASN A 75 -1.40 -8.34 -11.66
C ASN A 75 -1.23 -9.84 -11.43
N LYS A 76 -0.56 -10.21 -10.35
CA LYS A 76 -0.31 -11.63 -10.01
C LYS A 76 -1.49 -12.31 -9.32
N LEU A 77 -2.26 -11.57 -8.52
CA LEU A 77 -3.32 -12.14 -7.70
C LEU A 77 -4.69 -12.15 -8.38
N ILE A 78 -4.95 -11.21 -9.26
CA ILE A 78 -6.26 -11.04 -9.88
C ILE A 78 -6.20 -11.49 -11.33
N ASP A 79 -6.97 -12.54 -11.65
CA ASP A 79 -7.00 -13.10 -13.00
C ASP A 79 -8.11 -12.51 -13.87
N ASN A 80 -9.24 -12.15 -13.25
CA ASN A 80 -10.37 -11.58 -13.98
C ASN A 80 -10.01 -10.19 -14.54
N PRO A 81 -10.05 -9.98 -15.86
CA PRO A 81 -9.62 -8.70 -16.45
C PRO A 81 -10.44 -7.50 -16.00
N THR A 82 -11.75 -7.67 -15.85
CA THR A 82 -12.64 -6.58 -15.43
C THR A 82 -12.36 -6.17 -13.99
N THR A 83 -12.26 -7.13 -13.07
CA THR A 83 -11.92 -6.88 -11.67
C THR A 83 -10.54 -6.26 -11.53
N LYS A 84 -9.56 -6.78 -12.28
CA LYS A 84 -8.21 -6.26 -12.29
C LYS A 84 -8.19 -4.78 -12.70
N GLN A 85 -8.90 -4.43 -13.76
CA GLN A 85 -8.95 -3.05 -14.24
C GLN A 85 -9.57 -2.10 -13.22
N ILE A 86 -10.66 -2.50 -12.58
CA ILE A 86 -11.31 -1.70 -11.54
C ILE A 86 -10.34 -1.45 -10.39
N LEU A 87 -9.66 -2.49 -9.90
CA LEU A 87 -8.71 -2.37 -8.80
C LEU A 87 -7.51 -1.51 -9.18
N LEU A 88 -6.99 -1.67 -10.40
CA LEU A 88 -5.87 -0.85 -10.87
C LEU A 88 -6.25 0.63 -10.91
N LEU A 89 -7.45 0.97 -11.36
CA LEU A 89 -7.91 2.36 -11.39
C LEU A 89 -8.04 2.94 -9.98
N GLU A 90 -8.59 2.17 -9.04
CA GLU A 90 -8.72 2.61 -7.64
C GLU A 90 -7.35 2.83 -6.98
N VAL A 91 -6.43 1.90 -7.16
CA VAL A 91 -5.08 1.98 -6.59
C VAL A 91 -4.31 3.14 -7.22
N GLU A 92 -4.42 3.33 -8.54
CA GLU A 92 -3.78 4.47 -9.21
C GLU A 92 -4.29 5.81 -8.67
N SER A 93 -5.57 5.92 -8.39
CA SER A 93 -6.14 7.13 -7.81
C SER A 93 -5.55 7.43 -6.43
N ILE A 94 -5.41 6.42 -5.57
CA ILE A 94 -4.82 6.57 -4.24
C ILE A 94 -3.33 6.92 -4.36
N LEU A 95 -2.62 6.27 -5.27
CA LEU A 95 -1.20 6.52 -5.50
C LEU A 95 -0.95 7.94 -6.05
N ASP A 96 -1.85 8.44 -6.89
CA ASP A 96 -1.76 9.81 -7.40
C ASP A 96 -1.92 10.83 -6.27
N GLU A 97 -2.79 10.58 -5.30
CA GLU A 97 -2.90 11.42 -4.11
C GLU A 97 -1.60 11.43 -3.30
N LEU A 98 -1.01 10.25 -3.08
CA LEU A 98 0.27 10.12 -2.39
C LEU A 98 1.36 10.89 -3.14
N ARG A 99 1.43 10.75 -4.44
CA ARG A 99 2.40 11.46 -5.27
C ARG A 99 2.26 12.98 -5.13
N SER A 100 1.03 13.48 -5.14
CA SER A 100 0.76 14.91 -4.98
C SER A 100 1.21 15.42 -3.61
N ILE A 101 0.96 14.65 -2.56
CA ILE A 101 1.38 15.01 -1.20
C ILE A 101 2.92 15.05 -1.12
N LEU A 102 3.59 14.03 -1.64
CA LEU A 102 5.06 13.97 -1.63
C LEU A 102 5.68 15.13 -2.43
N PHE A 103 5.09 15.45 -3.57
CA PHE A 103 5.55 16.57 -4.39
C PHE A 103 5.38 17.90 -3.64
N GLY A 104 4.24 18.09 -2.97
CA GLY A 104 4.00 19.29 -2.17
C GLY A 104 4.99 19.42 -1.02
N VAL A 105 5.29 18.32 -0.33
CA VAL A 105 6.30 18.29 0.73
C VAL A 105 7.69 18.63 0.18
N HIS A 106 8.03 18.08 -0.98
CA HIS A 106 9.30 18.35 -1.64
C HIS A 106 9.46 19.82 -2.02
N LEU A 107 8.40 20.46 -2.50
CA LEU A 107 8.42 21.87 -2.88
C LEU A 107 8.59 22.81 -1.68
N VAL A 108 8.02 22.44 -0.53
CA VAL A 108 8.02 23.28 0.68
C VAL A 108 9.02 22.70 1.66
N LYS A 109 10.26 23.13 1.55
CA LYS A 109 11.42 22.56 2.27
C LYS A 109 11.35 22.60 3.78
N ASP A 110 10.57 23.53 4.36
CA ASP A 110 10.54 23.80 5.81
C ASP A 110 9.22 23.37 6.44
N LEU A 111 8.68 22.23 6.02
CA LEU A 111 7.43 21.74 6.57
C LEU A 111 7.60 21.19 7.99
N SER A 112 6.56 21.39 8.80
CA SER A 112 6.54 20.91 10.17
C SER A 112 6.38 19.38 10.21
N PRO A 113 6.70 18.75 11.35
CA PRO A 113 6.51 17.30 11.50
C PRO A 113 5.07 16.81 11.26
N LYS A 114 4.09 17.70 11.30
CA LYS A 114 2.70 17.36 11.01
C LYS A 114 2.49 16.86 9.58
N SER A 115 3.31 17.31 8.62
CA SER A 115 3.20 16.86 7.22
C SER A 115 3.61 15.41 7.06
N GLU A 116 4.62 14.97 7.80
CA GLU A 116 5.03 13.56 7.82
C GLU A 116 3.90 12.68 8.37
N ALA A 117 3.22 13.13 9.43
CA ALA A 117 2.10 12.40 10.02
C ALA A 117 0.93 12.27 9.04
N VAL A 118 0.66 13.27 8.22
CA VAL A 118 -0.39 13.23 7.20
C VAL A 118 -0.08 12.18 6.14
N ILE A 119 1.17 12.05 5.72
CA ILE A 119 1.56 11.07 4.70
C ILE A 119 1.41 9.64 5.22
N VAL A 120 1.73 9.39 6.48
CA VAL A 120 1.75 8.06 7.07
C VAL A 120 0.37 7.62 7.54
N SER A 121 -0.44 8.54 8.02
CA SER A 121 -1.77 8.21 8.52
C SER A 121 -2.77 7.99 7.40
#